data_b62d483e578d8b5fbd2cb95058148608
#
_entry.id   b62d483e578d8b5fbd2cb95058148608
#
_cell.length_a   1.000
_cell.length_b   1.000
_cell.length_c   1.000
_cell.angle_alpha   90.00
_cell.angle_beta   90.00
_cell.angle_gamma   90.00
#
_symmetry.space_group_name_H-M   'P 1'
#
loop_
_entity.id
_entity.type
_entity.pdbx_description
1 polymer ?
#
loop_
_entity_poly.entity_id
_entity_poly.type
_entity_poly.pdbx_seq_one_letter_code
_entity_poly.pdbx_strand_id
1 'polypeptide(L)'
;MMAANSITAGKADVIIAGGMESMSNAPQLLKGHRRGKKMGDSQLIDSMIHDGLWDVYNDIHMGNTGETIAEESDISRQQSDEYAIRSHQRASAAWDNGWFDWESFTVSVPQRKGSDLLFERDEGIKANSSIEVLANLRPVFNKSGQVTAGNASTLNDGASAVLMTSESVAKQNGWEIIAFVEDYCTSGVEPHRVMSAPIPAI
;
A
#
# COMPACT_ATOMS: atom_id res chain seq x y z
N MET A 1 -6.96 -13.39 -7.17
CA MET A 1 -8.04 -13.41 -8.20
C MET A 1 -7.59 -14.10 -9.48
N MET A 2 -6.70 -13.53 -10.32
CA MET A 2 -6.30 -14.14 -11.62
C MET A 2 -5.74 -15.56 -11.46
N ALA A 3 -4.89 -15.81 -10.46
CA ALA A 3 -4.36 -17.14 -10.16
C ALA A 3 -5.47 -18.14 -9.78
N ALA A 4 -6.40 -17.73 -8.90
CA ALA A 4 -7.55 -18.56 -8.52
C ALA A 4 -8.40 -18.91 -9.74
N ASN A 5 -8.71 -17.92 -10.60
CA ASN A 5 -9.44 -18.16 -11.85
C ASN A 5 -8.73 -19.17 -12.77
N SER A 6 -7.42 -19.05 -12.92
CA SER A 6 -6.63 -19.94 -13.79
C SER A 6 -6.62 -21.38 -13.27
N ILE A 7 -6.51 -21.57 -11.96
CA ILE A 7 -6.56 -22.89 -11.32
C ILE A 7 -7.97 -23.48 -11.45
N THR A 8 -9.01 -22.71 -11.14
CA THR A 8 -10.40 -23.15 -11.25
C THR A 8 -10.78 -23.52 -12.69
N ALA A 9 -10.24 -22.79 -13.68
CA ALA A 9 -10.45 -23.06 -15.10
C ALA A 9 -9.57 -24.23 -15.64
N GLY A 10 -8.78 -24.88 -14.81
CA GLY A 10 -7.89 -25.98 -15.19
C GLY A 10 -6.77 -25.57 -16.14
N LYS A 11 -6.33 -24.31 -16.10
CA LYS A 11 -5.25 -23.77 -16.94
C LYS A 11 -3.88 -23.96 -16.30
N ALA A 12 -3.83 -24.13 -14.99
CA ALA A 12 -2.63 -24.41 -14.22
C ALA A 12 -2.99 -25.13 -12.93
N ASP A 13 -2.09 -25.98 -12.46
CA ASP A 13 -2.27 -26.70 -11.19
C ASP A 13 -1.65 -25.93 -10.01
N VAL A 14 -0.55 -25.22 -10.27
CA VAL A 14 0.19 -24.44 -9.26
C VAL A 14 0.59 -23.09 -9.85
N ILE A 15 0.37 -22.02 -9.10
CA ILE A 15 0.74 -20.66 -9.51
C ILE A 15 1.42 -19.94 -8.35
N ILE A 16 2.55 -19.29 -8.61
CA ILE A 16 3.11 -18.28 -7.71
C ILE A 16 2.52 -16.93 -8.14
N ALA A 17 1.76 -16.32 -7.27
CA ALA A 17 1.15 -15.01 -7.47
C ALA A 17 1.77 -14.00 -6.50
N GLY A 18 2.16 -12.84 -7.01
CA GLY A 18 2.79 -11.84 -6.16
C GLY A 18 2.83 -10.47 -6.83
N GLY A 19 3.43 -9.54 -6.15
CA GLY A 19 3.67 -8.18 -6.64
C GLY A 19 4.81 -7.53 -5.89
N MET A 20 5.34 -6.49 -6.50
CA MET A 20 6.36 -5.63 -5.89
C MET A 20 6.13 -4.18 -6.28
N GLU A 21 6.55 -3.27 -5.43
CA GLU A 21 6.58 -1.84 -5.71
C GLU A 21 7.83 -1.23 -5.09
N SER A 22 8.43 -0.28 -5.78
CA SER A 22 9.53 0.53 -5.26
C SER A 22 9.23 2.01 -5.44
N MET A 23 8.54 2.58 -4.48
CA MET A 23 8.18 4.00 -4.49
C MET A 23 9.41 4.89 -4.37
N SER A 24 10.44 4.43 -3.65
CA SER A 24 11.70 5.16 -3.50
C SER A 24 12.50 5.30 -4.80
N ASN A 25 12.28 4.39 -5.77
CA ASN A 25 12.93 4.42 -7.09
C ASN A 25 12.03 5.00 -8.19
N ALA A 26 10.88 5.57 -7.87
CA ALA A 26 10.02 6.19 -8.86
C ALA A 26 10.75 7.32 -9.59
N PRO A 27 10.79 7.33 -10.94
CA PRO A 27 11.56 8.32 -11.69
C PRO A 27 10.89 9.69 -11.71
N GLN A 28 11.70 10.71 -11.93
CA GLN A 28 11.20 12.04 -12.27
C GLN A 28 11.05 12.17 -13.79
N LEU A 29 9.90 12.65 -14.25
CA LEU A 29 9.52 12.75 -15.65
C LEU A 29 9.76 14.16 -16.18
N LEU A 30 10.43 14.27 -17.32
CA LEU A 30 10.60 15.51 -18.05
C LEU A 30 9.73 15.51 -19.31
N LYS A 31 8.51 16.06 -19.21
CA LYS A 31 7.53 16.06 -20.31
C LYS A 31 7.96 16.96 -21.46
N GLY A 32 7.61 16.55 -22.69
CA GLY A 32 7.80 17.34 -23.91
C GLY A 32 9.21 17.33 -24.51
N HIS A 33 10.18 16.67 -23.88
CA HIS A 33 11.58 16.67 -24.31
C HIS A 33 11.93 15.65 -25.41
N ARG A 34 11.07 14.70 -25.73
CA ARG A 34 11.31 13.69 -26.78
C ARG A 34 11.54 14.33 -28.17
N ARG A 35 10.90 15.48 -28.45
CA ARG A 35 11.06 16.25 -29.70
C ARG A 35 11.95 17.48 -29.52
N GLY A 36 12.62 17.59 -28.38
CA GLY A 36 13.38 18.77 -28.00
C GLY A 36 12.51 19.93 -27.50
N LYS A 37 13.07 20.77 -26.66
CA LYS A 37 12.46 22.04 -26.20
C LYS A 37 13.43 23.18 -26.49
N LYS A 38 13.01 24.14 -27.31
CA LYS A 38 13.91 25.19 -27.80
C LYS A 38 14.11 26.33 -26.79
N MET A 39 13.07 26.69 -26.00
CA MET A 39 13.13 27.85 -25.09
C MET A 39 12.13 27.66 -23.93
N GLY A 40 12.44 28.28 -22.79
CA GLY A 40 11.60 28.30 -21.58
C GLY A 40 11.90 27.17 -20.59
N ASP A 41 11.34 27.27 -19.40
CA ASP A 41 11.55 26.35 -18.31
C ASP A 41 10.87 25.00 -18.54
N SER A 42 11.35 23.98 -17.82
CA SER A 42 10.77 22.64 -17.78
C SER A 42 10.59 22.22 -16.33
N GLN A 43 9.50 21.55 -16.06
CA GLN A 43 9.24 20.97 -14.74
C GLN A 43 9.60 19.50 -14.74
N LEU A 44 10.22 19.03 -13.68
CA LEU A 44 10.31 17.63 -13.35
C LEU A 44 9.03 17.23 -12.62
N ILE A 45 8.43 16.12 -13.03
CA ILE A 45 7.17 15.61 -12.51
C ILE A 45 7.47 14.29 -11.81
N ASP A 46 7.07 14.18 -10.55
CA ASP A 46 7.16 12.94 -9.82
C ASP A 46 6.20 11.89 -10.41
N SER A 47 6.75 10.81 -10.97
CA SER A 47 5.93 9.75 -11.58
C SER A 47 5.08 9.01 -10.56
N MET A 48 5.55 8.87 -9.32
CA MET A 48 4.79 8.24 -8.24
C MET A 48 3.48 9.00 -7.98
N ILE A 49 3.55 10.33 -7.90
CA ILE A 49 2.36 11.15 -7.73
C ILE A 49 1.51 11.14 -9.00
N HIS A 50 2.14 11.44 -10.16
CA HIS A 50 1.44 11.64 -11.42
C HIS A 50 0.71 10.38 -11.93
N ASP A 51 1.33 9.21 -11.80
CA ASP A 51 0.81 7.96 -12.36
C ASP A 51 0.11 7.08 -11.31
N GLY A 52 0.46 7.22 -10.02
CA GLY A 52 -0.04 6.38 -8.95
C GLY A 52 -0.97 7.06 -7.94
N LEU A 53 -0.76 8.35 -7.66
CA LEU A 53 -1.45 9.05 -6.56
C LEU A 53 -2.28 10.25 -7.01
N TRP A 54 -2.60 10.35 -8.29
CA TRP A 54 -3.37 11.44 -8.86
C TRP A 54 -4.67 10.95 -9.50
N ASP A 55 -5.79 11.52 -9.10
CA ASP A 55 -7.07 11.34 -9.78
C ASP A 55 -7.11 12.30 -10.98
N VAL A 56 -6.92 11.75 -12.17
CA VAL A 56 -6.89 12.52 -13.42
C VAL A 56 -8.26 13.04 -13.85
N TYR A 57 -9.35 12.50 -13.32
CA TYR A 57 -10.71 12.91 -13.68
C TYR A 57 -11.13 14.17 -12.93
N ASN A 58 -10.74 14.28 -11.67
CA ASN A 58 -11.08 15.41 -10.82
C ASN A 58 -9.87 16.34 -10.56
N ASP A 59 -8.70 16.01 -11.09
CA ASP A 59 -7.45 16.77 -10.95
C ASP A 59 -7.05 17.00 -9.49
N ILE A 60 -7.10 15.92 -8.67
CA ILE A 60 -6.79 15.94 -7.25
C ILE A 60 -5.84 14.82 -6.83
N HIS A 61 -5.09 15.05 -5.76
CA HIS A 61 -4.26 14.01 -5.13
C HIS A 61 -5.14 12.99 -4.39
N MET A 62 -4.73 11.70 -4.36
CA MET A 62 -5.45 10.64 -3.64
C MET A 62 -5.70 10.96 -2.14
N GLY A 63 -4.85 11.76 -1.50
CA GLY A 63 -5.09 12.25 -0.14
C GLY A 63 -6.36 13.07 -0.01
N ASN A 64 -6.78 13.81 -1.06
CA ASN A 64 -8.06 14.53 -1.05
C ASN A 64 -9.26 13.58 -1.12
N THR A 65 -9.11 12.38 -1.71
CA THR A 65 -10.18 11.38 -1.68
C THR A 65 -10.43 10.86 -0.26
N GLY A 66 -9.38 10.78 0.56
CA GLY A 66 -9.50 10.51 1.99
C GLY A 66 -10.27 11.59 2.75
N GLU A 67 -10.02 12.88 2.45
CA GLU A 67 -10.79 14.00 3.01
C GLU A 67 -12.28 13.90 2.60
N THR A 68 -12.55 13.61 1.32
CA THR A 68 -13.93 13.43 0.82
C THR A 68 -14.69 12.34 1.58
N ILE A 69 -14.09 11.16 1.74
CA ILE A 69 -14.76 10.05 2.44
C ILE A 69 -14.94 10.36 3.92
N ALA A 70 -13.98 11.01 4.54
CA ALA A 70 -14.08 11.39 5.94
C ALA A 70 -15.22 12.39 6.18
N GLU A 71 -15.38 13.38 5.29
CA GLU A 71 -16.50 14.35 5.32
C GLU A 71 -17.85 13.66 5.08
N GLU A 72 -17.97 12.84 4.01
CA GLU A 72 -19.21 12.14 3.65
C GLU A 72 -19.65 11.12 4.71
N SER A 73 -18.72 10.59 5.51
CA SER A 73 -18.99 9.57 6.52
C SER A 73 -18.95 10.10 7.95
N ASP A 74 -18.89 11.41 8.14
CA ASP A 74 -18.78 12.08 9.45
C ASP A 74 -17.64 11.54 10.33
N ILE A 75 -16.53 11.14 9.71
CA ILE A 75 -15.34 10.65 10.42
C ILE A 75 -14.53 11.84 10.92
N SER A 76 -14.36 11.96 12.22
CA SER A 76 -13.57 13.02 12.81
C SER A 76 -12.05 12.76 12.71
N ARG A 77 -11.25 13.83 12.81
CA ARG A 77 -9.81 13.74 12.91
C ARG A 77 -9.36 12.83 14.06
N GLN A 78 -10.01 12.94 15.22
CA GLN A 78 -9.69 12.11 16.38
C GLN A 78 -9.90 10.61 16.08
N GLN A 79 -11.00 10.24 15.44
CA GLN A 79 -11.28 8.85 15.07
C GLN A 79 -10.22 8.30 14.09
N SER A 80 -9.80 9.12 13.13
CA SER A 80 -8.74 8.76 12.19
C SER A 80 -7.39 8.54 12.90
N ASP A 81 -7.03 9.43 13.83
CA ASP A 81 -5.80 9.33 14.60
C ASP A 81 -5.82 8.12 15.55
N GLU A 82 -6.94 7.86 16.24
CA GLU A 82 -7.12 6.68 17.09
C GLU A 82 -7.02 5.37 16.30
N TYR A 83 -7.56 5.33 15.08
CA TYR A 83 -7.42 4.19 14.19
C TYR A 83 -5.96 3.96 13.80
N ALA A 84 -5.24 5.02 13.42
CA ALA A 84 -3.84 4.95 13.04
C ALA A 84 -2.96 4.45 14.21
N ILE A 85 -3.15 4.98 15.41
CA ILE A 85 -2.45 4.52 16.63
C ILE A 85 -2.70 3.04 16.87
N ARG A 86 -3.96 2.61 16.83
CA ARG A 86 -4.32 1.20 17.02
C ARG A 86 -3.67 0.29 15.96
N SER A 87 -3.58 0.75 14.71
CA SER A 87 -2.90 0.03 13.64
C SER A 87 -1.42 -0.15 13.93
N HIS A 88 -0.71 0.92 14.31
CA HIS A 88 0.70 0.86 14.69
C HIS A 88 0.95 -0.06 15.91
N GLN A 89 0.10 0.03 16.93
CA GLN A 89 0.20 -0.80 18.13
C GLN A 89 0.02 -2.29 17.81
N ARG A 90 -0.96 -2.62 16.97
CA ARG A 90 -1.20 -4.00 16.51
C ARG A 90 -0.04 -4.53 15.69
N ALA A 91 0.49 -3.75 14.75
CA ALA A 91 1.64 -4.14 13.94
C ALA A 91 2.89 -4.34 14.81
N SER A 92 3.16 -3.45 15.77
CA SER A 92 4.27 -3.62 16.71
C SER A 92 4.13 -4.89 17.52
N ALA A 93 2.94 -5.12 18.11
CA ALA A 93 2.69 -6.33 18.89
C ALA A 93 2.82 -7.62 18.05
N ALA A 94 2.39 -7.59 16.78
CA ALA A 94 2.54 -8.72 15.87
C ALA A 94 4.03 -9.06 15.64
N TRP A 95 4.86 -8.06 15.36
CA TRP A 95 6.30 -8.25 15.25
C TRP A 95 6.95 -8.74 16.55
N ASP A 96 6.60 -8.13 17.68
CA ASP A 96 7.19 -8.46 18.98
C ASP A 96 6.81 -9.87 19.44
N ASN A 97 5.68 -10.41 18.97
CA ASN A 97 5.24 -11.79 19.23
C ASN A 97 5.68 -12.79 18.14
N GLY A 98 6.46 -12.37 17.14
CA GLY A 98 6.95 -13.24 16.08
C GLY A 98 5.86 -13.74 15.10
N TRP A 99 4.71 -13.03 15.01
CA TRP A 99 3.61 -13.47 14.16
C TRP A 99 3.92 -13.35 12.66
N PHE A 100 4.95 -12.59 12.29
CA PHE A 100 5.40 -12.44 10.90
C PHE A 100 6.62 -13.32 10.57
N ASP A 101 7.18 -14.07 11.51
CA ASP A 101 8.42 -14.83 11.32
C ASP A 101 8.30 -15.93 10.24
N TRP A 102 7.11 -16.46 10.02
CA TRP A 102 6.83 -17.49 9.03
C TRP A 102 6.67 -16.95 7.60
N GLU A 103 6.38 -15.67 7.43
CA GLU A 103 6.10 -15.05 6.13
C GLU A 103 7.13 -13.99 5.71
N SER A 104 7.88 -13.43 6.67
CA SER A 104 8.91 -12.44 6.40
C SER A 104 10.30 -13.04 6.42
N PHE A 105 11.21 -12.46 5.65
CA PHE A 105 12.62 -12.85 5.66
C PHE A 105 13.52 -11.63 5.58
N THR A 106 14.72 -11.78 6.14
CA THR A 106 15.74 -10.72 6.14
C THR A 106 16.26 -10.48 4.73
N VAL A 107 16.34 -9.20 4.34
CA VAL A 107 16.96 -8.78 3.09
C VAL A 107 18.29 -8.09 3.39
N SER A 108 19.37 -8.59 2.75
CA SER A 108 20.68 -7.94 2.80
C SER A 108 20.75 -6.81 1.79
N VAL A 109 20.89 -5.57 2.29
CA VAL A 109 20.94 -4.36 1.45
C VAL A 109 22.39 -3.88 1.37
N PRO A 110 23.04 -4.00 0.19
CA PRO A 110 24.43 -3.58 0.01
C PRO A 110 24.64 -2.11 0.34
N GLN A 111 25.65 -1.83 1.15
CA GLN A 111 26.03 -0.47 1.52
C GLN A 111 27.21 0.01 0.70
N ARG A 112 27.27 1.30 0.41
CA ARG A 112 28.41 1.92 -0.31
C ARG A 112 29.73 1.74 0.44
N LYS A 113 29.70 1.66 1.76
CA LYS A 113 30.84 1.44 2.64
C LYS A 113 30.42 0.61 3.84
N GLY A 114 31.26 -0.32 4.28
CA GLY A 114 30.99 -1.18 5.41
C GLY A 114 30.30 -2.48 5.02
N SER A 115 29.72 -3.16 6.01
CA SER A 115 28.92 -4.37 5.82
C SER A 115 27.54 -4.01 5.32
N ASP A 116 26.87 -4.98 4.69
CA ASP A 116 25.47 -4.86 4.29
C ASP A 116 24.57 -4.54 5.48
N LEU A 117 23.54 -3.76 5.22
CA LEU A 117 22.45 -3.54 6.17
C LEU A 117 21.48 -4.73 6.08
N LEU A 118 21.24 -5.39 7.21
CA LEU A 118 20.20 -6.42 7.29
C LEU A 118 18.87 -5.73 7.57
N PHE A 119 17.97 -5.82 6.60
CA PHE A 119 16.61 -5.29 6.70
C PHE A 119 15.70 -6.42 7.18
N GLU A 120 15.24 -6.34 8.42
CA GLU A 120 14.57 -7.44 9.15
C GLU A 120 13.15 -7.10 9.58
N ARG A 121 12.80 -5.80 9.63
CA ARG A 121 11.52 -5.36 10.18
C ARG A 121 11.03 -4.10 9.46
N ASP A 122 9.71 -3.95 9.34
CA ASP A 122 9.07 -2.76 8.77
C ASP A 122 9.46 -1.48 9.52
N GLU A 123 10.02 -0.51 8.79
CA GLU A 123 10.46 0.78 9.34
C GLU A 123 9.28 1.73 9.61
N GLY A 124 8.14 1.53 8.94
CA GLY A 124 6.97 2.39 9.02
C GLY A 124 6.23 2.33 10.34
N ILE A 125 6.48 1.33 11.18
CA ILE A 125 5.78 1.13 12.45
C ILE A 125 6.23 2.14 13.49
N LYS A 126 5.27 2.92 14.02
CA LYS A 126 5.50 3.95 15.04
C LYS A 126 4.83 3.56 16.36
N ALA A 127 5.38 2.56 17.05
CA ALA A 127 4.82 2.01 18.29
C ALA A 127 4.55 3.05 19.38
N ASN A 128 5.34 4.13 19.40
CA ASN A 128 5.23 5.21 20.40
C ASN A 128 4.29 6.34 19.97
N SER A 129 3.50 6.16 18.91
CA SER A 129 2.50 7.15 18.51
C SER A 129 1.43 7.31 19.59
N SER A 130 1.07 8.55 19.89
CA SER A 130 0.00 8.89 20.84
C SER A 130 -0.95 9.90 20.21
N ILE A 131 -2.15 10.02 20.81
CA ILE A 131 -3.17 10.97 20.33
C ILE A 131 -2.66 12.40 20.38
N GLU A 132 -1.86 12.75 21.40
CA GLU A 132 -1.29 14.08 21.59
C GLU A 132 -0.28 14.38 20.47
N VAL A 133 0.52 13.39 20.07
CA VAL A 133 1.50 13.55 19.00
C VAL A 133 0.79 13.72 17.66
N LEU A 134 -0.18 12.88 17.35
CA LEU A 134 -0.91 12.95 16.08
C LEU A 134 -1.77 14.21 15.98
N ALA A 135 -2.43 14.63 17.07
CA ALA A 135 -3.25 15.84 17.11
C ALA A 135 -2.48 17.11 16.73
N ASN A 136 -1.17 17.15 17.00
CA ASN A 136 -0.30 18.27 16.64
C ASN A 136 0.15 18.28 15.17
N LEU A 137 -0.10 17.21 14.42
CA LEU A 137 0.27 17.16 12.99
C LEU A 137 -0.68 18.03 12.16
N ARG A 138 -0.10 18.75 11.21
CA ARG A 138 -0.87 19.60 10.30
C ARG A 138 -1.50 18.76 9.20
N PRO A 139 -2.73 19.06 8.77
CA PRO A 139 -3.29 18.49 7.55
C PRO A 139 -2.40 18.75 6.34
N VAL A 140 -2.30 17.77 5.44
CA VAL A 140 -1.37 17.81 4.31
C VAL A 140 -2.06 18.29 3.03
N PHE A 141 -3.28 17.85 2.78
CA PHE A 141 -3.96 18.06 1.49
C PHE A 141 -4.96 19.22 1.52
N ASN A 142 -5.64 19.41 2.63
CA ASN A 142 -6.58 20.52 2.84
C ASN A 142 -6.27 21.20 4.18
N LYS A 143 -6.15 22.52 4.21
CA LYS A 143 -5.82 23.28 5.42
C LYS A 143 -6.80 23.07 6.56
N SER A 144 -8.07 22.84 6.25
CA SER A 144 -9.15 22.51 7.19
C SER A 144 -9.45 21.02 7.26
N GLY A 145 -8.65 20.18 6.62
CA GLY A 145 -8.83 18.75 6.54
C GLY A 145 -8.31 18.00 7.77
N GLN A 146 -8.33 16.69 7.66
CA GLN A 146 -7.96 15.80 8.75
C GLN A 146 -6.90 14.76 8.37
N VAL A 147 -6.55 14.64 7.08
CA VAL A 147 -5.51 13.71 6.63
C VAL A 147 -4.14 14.31 6.90
N THR A 148 -3.33 13.59 7.67
CA THR A 148 -2.00 14.02 8.10
C THR A 148 -0.97 12.94 7.81
N ALA A 149 0.31 13.25 7.96
CA ALA A 149 1.39 12.26 7.86
C ALA A 149 1.30 11.14 8.94
N GLY A 150 0.51 11.34 9.99
CA GLY A 150 0.34 10.34 11.07
C GLY A 150 -0.83 9.38 10.85
N ASN A 151 -1.78 9.70 9.98
CA ASN A 151 -2.96 8.89 9.72
C ASN A 151 -3.17 8.54 8.23
N ALA A 152 -2.25 8.95 7.36
CA ALA A 152 -2.22 8.55 5.95
C ALA A 152 -1.33 7.32 5.73
N SER A 153 -1.53 6.63 4.61
CA SER A 153 -0.61 5.60 4.14
C SER A 153 0.77 6.17 3.87
N THR A 154 1.80 5.43 4.19
CA THR A 154 3.20 5.82 3.99
C THR A 154 3.71 5.42 2.61
N LEU A 155 4.82 6.03 2.19
CA LEU A 155 5.57 5.64 0.99
C LEU A 155 6.46 4.46 1.37
N ASN A 156 6.31 3.32 0.68
CA ASN A 156 7.03 2.10 1.02
C ASN A 156 7.55 1.40 -0.23
N ASP A 157 8.66 0.70 -0.06
CA ASP A 157 9.12 -0.33 -0.97
C ASP A 157 8.68 -1.68 -0.40
N GLY A 158 8.34 -2.64 -1.24
CA GLY A 158 7.95 -3.95 -0.76
C GLY A 158 7.68 -4.96 -1.87
N ALA A 159 7.71 -6.22 -1.49
CA ALA A 159 7.33 -7.32 -2.38
C ALA A 159 6.70 -8.44 -1.56
N SER A 160 5.77 -9.15 -2.16
CA SER A 160 5.19 -10.35 -1.57
C SER A 160 4.84 -11.38 -2.64
N ALA A 161 4.80 -12.64 -2.26
CA ALA A 161 4.38 -13.73 -3.14
C ALA A 161 3.64 -14.81 -2.33
N VAL A 162 2.64 -15.44 -2.97
CA VAL A 162 1.92 -16.58 -2.43
C VAL A 162 1.93 -17.71 -3.44
N LEU A 163 2.07 -18.95 -2.96
CA LEU A 163 1.87 -20.14 -3.76
C LEU A 163 0.40 -20.55 -3.67
N MET A 164 -0.25 -20.67 -4.81
CA MET A 164 -1.66 -21.03 -4.92
C MET A 164 -1.83 -22.34 -5.69
N THR A 165 -2.71 -23.19 -5.21
CA THR A 165 -3.04 -24.46 -5.85
C THR A 165 -4.42 -24.93 -5.44
N SER A 166 -4.94 -26.00 -6.05
CA SER A 166 -6.14 -26.65 -5.56
C SER A 166 -5.86 -27.48 -4.29
N GLU A 167 -6.87 -27.67 -3.46
CA GLU A 167 -6.76 -28.49 -2.25
C GLU A 167 -6.28 -29.91 -2.56
N SER A 168 -6.76 -30.50 -3.66
CA SER A 168 -6.36 -31.84 -4.10
C SER A 168 -4.87 -31.93 -4.43
N VAL A 169 -4.32 -30.95 -5.15
CA VAL A 169 -2.89 -30.91 -5.50
C VAL A 169 -2.04 -30.65 -4.27
N ALA A 170 -2.46 -29.78 -3.35
CA ALA A 170 -1.77 -29.55 -2.09
C ALA A 170 -1.66 -30.86 -1.28
N LYS A 171 -2.77 -31.58 -1.12
CA LYS A 171 -2.81 -32.88 -0.41
C LYS A 171 -1.95 -33.96 -1.08
N GLN A 172 -1.99 -34.07 -2.41
CA GLN A 172 -1.17 -35.02 -3.17
C GLN A 172 0.34 -34.80 -2.98
N ASN A 173 0.76 -33.53 -2.83
CA ASN A 173 2.16 -33.16 -2.64
C ASN A 173 2.56 -33.05 -1.16
N GLY A 174 1.64 -33.25 -0.22
CA GLY A 174 1.91 -33.09 1.21
C GLY A 174 2.21 -31.67 1.63
N TRP A 175 1.70 -30.67 0.91
CA TRP A 175 1.91 -29.26 1.23
C TRP A 175 0.94 -28.82 2.31
N GLU A 176 1.44 -28.01 3.22
CA GLU A 176 0.62 -27.36 4.24
C GLU A 176 -0.32 -26.35 3.60
N ILE A 177 -1.59 -26.40 3.99
CA ILE A 177 -2.61 -25.43 3.58
C ILE A 177 -2.74 -24.38 4.66
N ILE A 178 -2.29 -23.16 4.37
CA ILE A 178 -2.34 -22.03 5.31
C ILE A 178 -3.74 -21.42 5.35
N ALA A 179 -4.38 -21.25 4.18
CA ALA A 179 -5.70 -20.66 4.05
C ALA A 179 -6.38 -21.10 2.75
N PHE A 180 -7.67 -20.90 2.66
CA PHE A 180 -8.46 -21.06 1.44
C PHE A 180 -8.90 -19.72 0.89
N VAL A 181 -8.96 -19.60 -0.45
CA VAL A 181 -9.65 -18.50 -1.11
C VAL A 181 -11.12 -18.88 -1.21
N GLU A 182 -11.94 -18.32 -0.32
CA GLU A 182 -13.37 -18.60 -0.28
C GLU A 182 -14.12 -17.87 -1.40
N ASP A 183 -13.86 -16.57 -1.54
CA ASP A 183 -14.48 -15.74 -2.57
C ASP A 183 -13.64 -14.51 -2.88
N TYR A 184 -13.99 -13.83 -3.95
CA TYR A 184 -13.42 -12.53 -4.33
C TYR A 184 -14.36 -11.82 -5.30
N CYS A 185 -14.43 -10.51 -5.17
CA CYS A 185 -15.14 -9.68 -6.12
C CYS A 185 -14.44 -8.35 -6.40
N THR A 186 -14.97 -7.60 -7.33
CA THR A 186 -14.51 -6.26 -7.68
C THR A 186 -15.69 -5.32 -7.68
N SER A 187 -15.45 -4.07 -7.30
CA SER A 187 -16.43 -3.00 -7.41
C SER A 187 -15.80 -1.77 -8.05
N GLY A 188 -16.63 -0.87 -8.55
CA GLY A 188 -16.24 0.43 -9.04
C GLY A 188 -17.10 1.51 -8.38
N VAL A 189 -16.48 2.64 -8.11
CA VAL A 189 -17.11 3.85 -7.60
C VAL A 189 -16.62 5.05 -8.39
N GLU A 190 -17.18 6.22 -8.16
CA GLU A 190 -16.66 7.45 -8.73
C GLU A 190 -15.20 7.69 -8.26
N PRO A 191 -14.30 8.18 -9.14
CA PRO A 191 -12.87 8.30 -8.84
C PRO A 191 -12.54 9.02 -7.54
N HIS A 192 -13.23 10.12 -7.22
CA HIS A 192 -13.02 10.89 -6.01
C HIS A 192 -13.45 10.15 -4.71
N ARG A 193 -14.17 9.03 -4.85
CA ARG A 193 -14.61 8.14 -3.76
C ARG A 193 -13.86 6.80 -3.72
N VAL A 194 -12.74 6.69 -4.43
CA VAL A 194 -12.01 5.41 -4.57
C VAL A 194 -11.74 4.71 -3.25
N MET A 195 -11.54 5.45 -2.16
CA MET A 195 -11.29 4.86 -0.83
C MET A 195 -12.48 4.08 -0.27
N SER A 196 -13.70 4.32 -0.78
CA SER A 196 -14.91 3.56 -0.41
C SER A 196 -15.17 2.32 -1.27
N ALA A 197 -14.40 2.11 -2.34
CA ALA A 197 -14.60 1.00 -3.28
C ALA A 197 -14.61 -0.41 -2.64
N PRO A 198 -13.87 -0.69 -1.55
CA PRO A 198 -13.96 -1.99 -0.89
C PRO A 198 -15.34 -2.29 -0.28
N ILE A 199 -16.11 -1.27 0.12
CA ILE A 199 -17.41 -1.45 0.80
C ILE A 199 -18.41 -2.23 -0.08
N PRO A 200 -18.71 -1.81 -1.33
CA PRO A 200 -19.62 -2.56 -2.18
C PRO A 200 -19.00 -3.87 -2.74
N ALA A 201 -17.71 -4.12 -2.51
CA ALA A 201 -17.05 -5.36 -2.90
C ALA A 201 -17.15 -6.46 -1.84
N ILE A 202 -17.49 -6.12 -0.59
CA ILE A 202 -17.65 -7.07 0.52
C ILE A 202 -19.11 -7.45 0.68
#